data_7d14cdb3ea88e9529b43b21993bc3cbc
#
_entry.id   7d14cdb3ea88e9529b43b21993bc3cbc
#
_cell.length_a   1.000
_cell.length_b   1.000
_cell.length_c   1.000
_cell.angle_alpha   90.00
_cell.angle_beta   90.00
_cell.angle_gamma   90.00
#
_symmetry.space_group_name_H-M   'P 1'
#
loop_
_entity.id
_entity.type
_entity.pdbx_description
1 polymer ?
#
loop_
_entity_poly.entity_id
_entity_poly.type
_entity_poly.pdbx_seq_one_letter_code
_entity_poly.pdbx_strand_id
1 'polypeptide(L)'
;MHSAGNRITTPAAVVCSVLLVALAAGCEGDAEARWSEPASGSPQLPDLVPVPPTDLHTKKAGDSWTVEFSSTVVNVGEGDFHLTADKGQDGSWTLTQDIPYDEGGAEHVRTPAEAVWGGDGHEHWHVKRYVVYHLQALGEDGKPTGTARTDHKVGFCIYDFKRADVGMGPDEPVYPREGCGREDSTHLVMGLTPGWADHYNWDLPGQSIDIDGLADGDYRIFAVADEGGTFQEETTDNNQTWVDFALSTDGQGNRLALLGEVGPSPE
;
A
#
# COMPACT_ATOMS: atom_id res chain seq x y z
N MET A 1 -85.78 -45.97 -32.24
CA MET A 1 -85.47 -44.66 -32.74
C MET A 1 -84.37 -44.10 -31.82
N HIS A 2 -83.16 -44.10 -32.27
CA HIS A 2 -81.95 -43.83 -31.48
C HIS A 2 -81.53 -42.34 -31.57
N SER A 3 -81.40 -41.68 -30.47
CA SER A 3 -80.80 -40.36 -30.38
C SER A 3 -79.36 -40.49 -29.90
N ALA A 4 -78.46 -40.08 -30.71
CA ALA A 4 -77.01 -40.04 -30.37
C ALA A 4 -76.66 -38.72 -29.64
N GLY A 5 -76.18 -38.85 -28.41
CA GLY A 5 -75.67 -37.72 -27.62
C GLY A 5 -74.19 -37.46 -27.94
N ASN A 6 -73.96 -36.25 -28.42
CA ASN A 6 -72.64 -35.73 -28.70
C ASN A 6 -71.95 -35.27 -27.40
N ARG A 7 -70.82 -35.86 -27.03
CA ARG A 7 -69.97 -35.40 -25.89
C ARG A 7 -68.90 -34.45 -26.44
N ILE A 8 -68.91 -33.21 -25.98
CA ILE A 8 -67.93 -32.24 -26.23
C ILE A 8 -66.81 -32.41 -25.18
N THR A 9 -65.62 -32.77 -25.59
CA THR A 9 -64.41 -32.81 -24.76
C THR A 9 -63.72 -31.52 -24.85
N THR A 10 -63.61 -30.77 -23.71
CA THR A 10 -62.75 -29.63 -23.53
C THR A 10 -61.32 -30.03 -23.32
N PRO A 11 -60.33 -29.35 -23.94
CA PRO A 11 -58.92 -29.60 -23.66
C PRO A 11 -58.50 -28.94 -22.36
N ALA A 12 -57.77 -29.68 -21.54
CA ALA A 12 -57.14 -29.19 -20.32
C ALA A 12 -55.98 -28.25 -20.67
N ALA A 13 -56.03 -27.03 -20.15
CA ALA A 13 -54.93 -26.10 -20.24
C ALA A 13 -53.81 -26.52 -19.26
N VAL A 14 -52.66 -26.88 -19.79
CA VAL A 14 -51.44 -27.11 -19.02
C VAL A 14 -50.87 -25.73 -18.66
N VAL A 15 -50.98 -25.34 -17.40
CA VAL A 15 -50.30 -24.14 -16.85
C VAL A 15 -48.83 -24.53 -16.58
N CYS A 16 -47.94 -24.13 -17.46
CA CYS A 16 -46.52 -24.18 -17.22
C CYS A 16 -46.13 -23.07 -16.24
N SER A 17 -45.95 -23.43 -14.96
CA SER A 17 -45.35 -22.50 -13.98
C SER A 17 -43.88 -22.36 -14.27
N VAL A 18 -43.51 -21.23 -14.84
CA VAL A 18 -42.08 -20.81 -14.97
C VAL A 18 -41.62 -20.38 -13.60
N LEU A 19 -40.81 -21.22 -12.94
CA LEU A 19 -40.06 -20.86 -11.75
C LEU A 19 -38.95 -19.91 -12.17
N LEU A 20 -39.11 -18.59 -11.89
CA LEU A 20 -37.99 -17.66 -11.95
C LEU A 20 -37.07 -17.97 -10.78
N VAL A 21 -35.98 -18.64 -11.05
CA VAL A 21 -34.83 -18.68 -10.15
C VAL A 21 -34.12 -17.36 -10.33
N ALA A 22 -34.32 -16.43 -9.40
CA ALA A 22 -33.49 -15.28 -9.27
C ALA A 22 -32.10 -15.76 -8.80
N LEU A 23 -31.15 -15.89 -9.75
CA LEU A 23 -29.75 -15.95 -9.40
C LEU A 23 -29.41 -14.59 -8.79
N ALA A 24 -29.15 -14.56 -7.50
CA ALA A 24 -28.38 -13.48 -6.89
C ALA A 24 -26.99 -13.55 -7.51
N ALA A 25 -26.74 -12.75 -8.55
CA ALA A 25 -25.41 -12.43 -9.00
C ALA A 25 -24.76 -11.65 -7.85
N GLY A 26 -23.79 -12.25 -7.20
CA GLY A 26 -23.03 -11.61 -6.16
C GLY A 26 -22.31 -10.37 -6.69
N CYS A 27 -22.11 -9.40 -5.85
CA CYS A 27 -21.45 -8.12 -6.12
C CYS A 27 -19.94 -8.22 -6.46
N GLU A 28 -19.44 -9.38 -6.87
CA GLU A 28 -18.03 -9.54 -7.30
C GLU A 28 -17.77 -9.02 -8.73
N GLY A 29 -18.82 -8.87 -9.55
CA GLY A 29 -18.66 -8.40 -10.94
C GLY A 29 -18.44 -6.89 -11.08
N ASP A 30 -18.83 -6.09 -10.09
CA ASP A 30 -18.79 -4.63 -10.22
C ASP A 30 -17.38 -4.05 -9.94
N ALA A 31 -16.56 -4.72 -9.13
CA ALA A 31 -15.23 -4.25 -8.77
C ALA A 31 -14.23 -4.41 -9.93
N GLU A 32 -14.24 -5.54 -10.65
CA GLU A 32 -13.36 -5.75 -11.81
C GLU A 32 -13.79 -4.93 -13.04
N ALA A 33 -15.09 -4.69 -13.22
CA ALA A 33 -15.63 -3.89 -14.31
C ALA A 33 -15.11 -2.44 -14.26
N ARG A 34 -14.95 -1.86 -13.07
CA ARG A 34 -14.43 -0.52 -12.84
C ARG A 34 -13.08 -0.27 -13.51
N TRP A 35 -12.19 -1.26 -13.51
CA TRP A 35 -10.84 -1.13 -14.04
C TRP A 35 -10.74 -1.44 -15.54
N SER A 36 -11.75 -2.02 -16.15
CA SER A 36 -11.76 -2.44 -17.57
C SER A 36 -12.49 -1.50 -18.52
N GLU A 37 -13.32 -0.59 -18.01
CA GLU A 37 -14.06 0.37 -18.80
C GLU A 37 -13.18 1.61 -19.13
N PRO A 38 -13.41 2.28 -20.27
CA PRO A 38 -12.74 3.54 -20.57
C PRO A 38 -13.04 4.61 -19.52
N ALA A 39 -12.01 5.38 -19.15
CA ALA A 39 -12.12 6.47 -18.19
C ALA A 39 -13.13 7.54 -18.63
N SER A 40 -13.98 8.00 -17.71
CA SER A 40 -14.98 9.06 -17.91
C SER A 40 -15.12 9.91 -16.66
N GLY A 41 -15.19 11.23 -16.85
CA GLY A 41 -15.26 12.21 -15.74
C GLY A 41 -13.89 12.73 -15.33
N SER A 42 -13.64 12.82 -14.03
CA SER A 42 -12.40 13.32 -13.43
C SER A 42 -11.61 12.18 -12.78
N PRO A 43 -10.27 12.19 -12.88
CA PRO A 43 -9.44 11.20 -12.19
C PRO A 43 -9.59 11.32 -10.67
N GLN A 44 -9.67 10.18 -10.00
CA GLN A 44 -9.65 10.06 -8.55
C GLN A 44 -8.24 9.59 -8.17
N LEU A 45 -7.41 10.53 -7.76
CA LEU A 45 -6.01 10.25 -7.46
C LEU A 45 -5.82 9.83 -6.00
N PRO A 46 -4.85 8.96 -5.71
CA PRO A 46 -4.37 8.74 -4.34
C PRO A 46 -3.57 9.95 -3.86
N ASP A 47 -3.35 10.02 -2.56
CA ASP A 47 -2.42 10.94 -1.91
C ASP A 47 -1.71 10.19 -0.77
N LEU A 48 -0.44 9.87 -0.99
CA LEU A 48 0.35 8.96 -0.14
C LEU A 48 1.12 9.73 0.93
N VAL A 49 0.58 9.82 2.11
CA VAL A 49 1.16 10.60 3.22
C VAL A 49 1.86 9.68 4.23
N PRO A 50 3.18 9.78 4.41
CA PRO A 50 3.89 9.05 5.44
C PRO A 50 3.59 9.62 6.83
N VAL A 51 3.45 8.73 7.81
CA VAL A 51 3.38 9.08 9.24
C VAL A 51 4.79 9.12 9.82
N PRO A 52 5.10 10.04 10.76
CA PRO A 52 6.39 10.04 11.42
C PRO A 52 6.77 8.63 11.94
N PRO A 53 8.01 8.15 11.68
CA PRO A 53 8.46 6.85 12.20
C PRO A 53 8.31 6.76 13.71
N THR A 54 7.88 5.59 14.19
CA THR A 54 7.64 5.29 15.62
C THR A 54 8.46 4.10 16.08
N ASP A 55 8.36 3.74 17.36
CA ASP A 55 8.97 2.53 17.93
C ASP A 55 10.48 2.41 17.64
N LEU A 56 11.23 3.52 17.81
CA LEU A 56 12.67 3.53 17.56
C LEU A 56 13.40 2.62 18.55
N HIS A 57 14.15 1.67 18.02
CA HIS A 57 15.01 0.75 18.77
C HIS A 57 16.42 0.76 18.19
N THR A 58 17.44 0.65 19.05
CA THR A 58 18.77 0.35 18.57
C THR A 58 19.03 -1.15 18.71
N LYS A 59 19.65 -1.74 17.69
CA LYS A 59 19.96 -3.17 17.67
C LYS A 59 21.40 -3.39 17.27
N LYS A 60 22.05 -4.33 17.97
CA LYS A 60 23.40 -4.79 17.65
C LYS A 60 23.33 -6.14 16.94
N ALA A 61 23.94 -6.23 15.77
CA ALA A 61 24.12 -7.47 15.02
C ALA A 61 25.61 -7.67 14.70
N GLY A 62 26.26 -8.57 15.45
CA GLY A 62 27.72 -8.69 15.40
C GLY A 62 28.40 -7.44 15.94
N ASP A 63 29.21 -6.78 15.10
CA ASP A 63 29.89 -5.52 15.44
C ASP A 63 29.13 -4.28 14.96
N SER A 64 28.05 -4.45 14.20
CA SER A 64 27.28 -3.37 13.62
C SER A 64 26.07 -2.98 14.46
N TRP A 65 25.76 -1.68 14.48
CA TRP A 65 24.59 -1.10 15.10
C TRP A 65 23.63 -0.53 14.07
N THR A 66 22.34 -0.77 14.26
CA THR A 66 21.25 -0.18 13.49
C THR A 66 20.28 0.54 14.39
N VAL A 67 19.57 1.54 13.85
CA VAL A 67 18.31 2.01 14.39
C VAL A 67 17.17 1.36 13.58
N GLU A 68 16.28 0.65 14.28
CA GLU A 68 15.07 0.05 13.74
C GLU A 68 13.86 0.90 14.13
N PHE A 69 12.83 0.94 13.30
CA PHE A 69 11.64 1.77 13.52
C PHE A 69 10.42 1.23 12.80
N SER A 70 9.24 1.50 13.33
CA SER A 70 7.97 1.27 12.63
C SER A 70 7.67 2.40 11.65
N SER A 71 7.08 2.06 10.51
CA SER A 71 6.68 3.03 9.49
C SER A 71 5.26 2.80 9.00
N THR A 72 4.62 3.86 8.57
CA THR A 72 3.23 3.85 8.08
C THR A 72 3.09 4.84 6.94
N VAL A 73 2.35 4.47 5.90
CA VAL A 73 1.87 5.37 4.85
C VAL A 73 0.36 5.28 4.80
N VAL A 74 -0.32 6.40 4.68
CA VAL A 74 -1.78 6.50 4.59
C VAL A 74 -2.13 7.04 3.21
N ASN A 75 -3.16 6.51 2.58
CA ASN A 75 -3.78 7.15 1.43
C ASN A 75 -4.87 8.10 1.93
N VAL A 76 -4.68 9.41 1.76
CA VAL A 76 -5.66 10.45 2.11
C VAL A 76 -6.31 11.07 0.87
N GLY A 77 -6.03 10.55 -0.33
CA GLY A 77 -6.61 11.00 -1.58
C GLY A 77 -8.05 10.53 -1.80
N GLU A 78 -8.67 11.03 -2.86
CA GLU A 78 -10.04 10.66 -3.25
C GLU A 78 -10.11 9.28 -3.91
N GLY A 79 -9.01 8.79 -4.50
CA GLY A 79 -8.93 7.53 -5.22
C GLY A 79 -8.04 6.48 -4.58
N ASP A 80 -8.27 5.25 -4.98
CA ASP A 80 -7.41 4.13 -4.60
C ASP A 80 -6.01 4.31 -5.19
N PHE A 81 -4.97 4.04 -4.40
CA PHE A 81 -3.67 3.71 -4.94
C PHE A 81 -3.72 2.26 -5.42
N HIS A 82 -3.93 2.06 -6.71
CA HIS A 82 -4.08 0.73 -7.32
C HIS A 82 -2.92 0.44 -8.25
N LEU A 83 -2.19 -0.64 -7.97
CA LEU A 83 -1.07 -1.12 -8.78
C LEU A 83 -1.35 -2.55 -9.25
N THR A 84 -1.28 -2.75 -10.56
CA THR A 84 -1.19 -4.06 -11.16
C THR A 84 0.24 -4.32 -11.63
N ALA A 85 0.68 -5.57 -11.57
CA ALA A 85 1.96 -5.97 -12.13
C ALA A 85 1.81 -7.28 -12.90
N ASP A 86 2.29 -7.28 -14.14
CA ASP A 86 2.25 -8.43 -15.04
C ASP A 86 3.67 -8.88 -15.40
N LYS A 87 3.91 -10.19 -15.27
CA LYS A 87 5.20 -10.81 -15.56
C LYS A 87 5.28 -11.20 -17.03
N GLY A 88 6.23 -10.61 -17.73
CA GLY A 88 6.54 -10.94 -19.12
C GLY A 88 7.14 -12.33 -19.28
N GLN A 89 7.17 -12.82 -20.52
CA GLN A 89 7.79 -14.13 -20.85
C GLN A 89 9.30 -14.17 -20.60
N ASP A 90 9.94 -13.01 -20.56
CA ASP A 90 11.36 -12.82 -20.22
C ASP A 90 11.63 -12.75 -18.71
N GLY A 91 10.56 -12.86 -17.90
CA GLY A 91 10.62 -12.78 -16.45
C GLY A 91 10.62 -11.35 -15.89
N SER A 92 10.61 -10.31 -16.72
CA SER A 92 10.47 -8.93 -16.28
C SER A 92 9.05 -8.61 -15.82
N TRP A 93 8.91 -7.69 -14.87
CA TRP A 93 7.61 -7.18 -14.44
C TRP A 93 7.30 -5.83 -15.10
N THR A 94 6.06 -5.65 -15.52
CA THR A 94 5.51 -4.35 -15.91
C THR A 94 4.51 -3.94 -14.86
N LEU A 95 4.75 -2.79 -14.23
CA LEU A 95 3.84 -2.23 -13.23
C LEU A 95 3.02 -1.11 -13.86
N THR A 96 1.73 -1.13 -13.59
CA THR A 96 0.75 -0.15 -14.06
C THR A 96 0.02 0.41 -12.85
N GLN A 97 -0.04 1.72 -12.74
CA GLN A 97 -0.96 2.40 -11.83
C GLN A 97 -2.29 2.58 -12.56
N ASP A 98 -3.35 2.06 -11.99
CA ASP A 98 -4.69 2.19 -12.52
C ASP A 98 -5.41 3.29 -11.73
N ILE A 99 -5.76 4.38 -12.42
CA ILE A 99 -6.37 5.57 -11.83
C ILE A 99 -7.87 5.53 -12.11
N PRO A 100 -8.72 5.35 -11.09
CA PRO A 100 -10.17 5.34 -11.29
C PRO A 100 -10.70 6.74 -11.63
N TYR A 101 -11.86 6.80 -12.27
CA TYR A 101 -12.55 8.03 -12.59
C TYR A 101 -13.93 8.07 -11.95
N ASP A 102 -14.40 9.25 -11.56
CA ASP A 102 -15.63 9.45 -10.79
C ASP A 102 -16.92 9.04 -11.54
N GLU A 103 -16.94 9.16 -12.88
CA GLU A 103 -18.06 8.71 -13.71
C GLU A 103 -17.88 7.26 -14.23
N GLY A 104 -16.78 6.58 -13.83
CA GLY A 104 -16.47 5.18 -14.14
C GLY A 104 -15.27 4.99 -15.07
N GLY A 105 -14.78 3.76 -15.09
CA GLY A 105 -13.58 3.38 -15.81
C GLY A 105 -12.30 3.79 -15.11
N ALA A 106 -11.18 3.52 -15.77
CA ALA A 106 -9.86 3.87 -15.29
C ALA A 106 -8.89 4.24 -16.41
N GLU A 107 -7.90 5.05 -16.08
CA GLU A 107 -6.71 5.26 -16.89
C GLU A 107 -5.61 4.31 -16.41
N HIS A 108 -4.91 3.66 -17.35
CA HIS A 108 -3.84 2.72 -17.08
C HIS A 108 -2.48 3.37 -17.39
N VAL A 109 -1.75 3.73 -16.36
CA VAL A 109 -0.47 4.43 -16.49
C VAL A 109 0.68 3.48 -16.16
N ARG A 110 1.47 3.14 -17.20
CA ARG A 110 2.69 2.35 -16.98
C ARG A 110 3.68 3.14 -16.14
N THR A 111 4.15 2.55 -15.03
CA THR A 111 5.11 3.18 -14.13
C THR A 111 6.53 2.66 -14.37
N PRO A 112 7.57 3.43 -14.00
CA PRO A 112 8.95 2.95 -13.95
C PRO A 112 9.26 2.15 -12.67
N ALA A 113 8.26 1.89 -11.82
CA ALA A 113 8.42 1.10 -10.59
C ALA A 113 8.90 -0.32 -10.90
N GLU A 114 9.61 -0.93 -9.96
CA GLU A 114 10.14 -2.29 -10.08
C GLU A 114 9.52 -3.19 -9.01
N ALA A 115 9.10 -4.40 -9.43
CA ALA A 115 8.76 -5.47 -8.50
C ALA A 115 10.00 -6.34 -8.23
N VAL A 116 10.22 -6.68 -6.95
CA VAL A 116 11.30 -7.58 -6.53
C VAL A 116 10.76 -8.63 -5.57
N TRP A 117 11.36 -9.82 -5.60
CA TRP A 117 11.06 -10.86 -4.62
C TRP A 117 11.72 -10.55 -3.29
N GLY A 118 10.96 -10.61 -2.20
CA GLY A 118 11.46 -10.26 -0.87
C GLY A 118 12.63 -11.12 -0.41
N GLY A 119 12.49 -12.44 -0.43
CA GLY A 119 13.60 -13.41 -0.31
C GLY A 119 14.35 -13.49 1.03
N ASP A 120 14.11 -12.57 1.93
CA ASP A 120 14.78 -12.41 3.25
C ASP A 120 13.89 -12.83 4.43
N GLY A 121 13.00 -13.80 4.20
CA GLY A 121 11.93 -14.20 5.12
C GLY A 121 10.58 -13.58 4.75
N HIS A 122 10.55 -12.71 3.76
CA HIS A 122 9.34 -12.18 3.14
C HIS A 122 9.04 -12.98 1.87
N GLU A 123 8.15 -13.95 1.97
CA GLU A 123 7.78 -14.83 0.85
C GLU A 123 6.67 -14.20 -0.02
N HIS A 124 6.91 -12.97 -0.51
CA HIS A 124 6.01 -12.23 -1.40
C HIS A 124 6.78 -11.18 -2.21
N TRP A 125 6.12 -10.61 -3.22
CA TRP A 125 6.68 -9.55 -4.07
C TRP A 125 6.56 -8.18 -3.40
N HIS A 126 7.54 -7.33 -3.67
CA HIS A 126 7.63 -5.96 -3.18
C HIS A 126 7.71 -4.97 -4.34
N VAL A 127 7.18 -3.77 -4.15
CA VAL A 127 7.43 -2.59 -4.98
C VAL A 127 8.58 -1.80 -4.37
N LYS A 128 9.63 -1.56 -5.18
CA LYS A 128 10.80 -0.77 -4.73
C LYS A 128 10.46 0.71 -4.60
N ARG A 129 11.09 1.35 -3.61
CA ARG A 129 11.10 2.81 -3.45
C ARG A 129 9.72 3.44 -3.25
N TYR A 130 8.73 2.66 -2.82
CA TYR A 130 7.44 3.18 -2.40
C TYR A 130 7.59 4.16 -1.24
N VAL A 131 8.47 3.84 -0.27
CA VAL A 131 8.96 4.77 0.75
C VAL A 131 10.47 4.64 0.85
N VAL A 132 11.16 5.75 1.11
CA VAL A 132 12.61 5.80 1.36
C VAL A 132 12.84 6.51 2.69
N TYR A 133 13.82 6.02 3.46
CA TYR A 133 14.17 6.63 4.73
C TYR A 133 15.59 7.20 4.67
N HIS A 134 15.75 8.43 5.19
CA HIS A 134 17.04 9.11 5.27
C HIS A 134 17.34 9.51 6.71
N LEU A 135 18.52 9.20 7.18
CA LEU A 135 19.03 9.60 8.49
C LEU A 135 20.07 10.72 8.32
N GLN A 136 19.86 11.84 8.98
CA GLN A 136 20.83 12.94 9.02
C GLN A 136 21.07 13.42 10.45
N ALA A 137 22.30 13.88 10.72
CA ALA A 137 22.61 14.57 11.96
C ALA A 137 21.92 15.95 11.99
N LEU A 138 21.56 16.42 13.17
CA LEU A 138 21.06 17.78 13.40
C LEU A 138 22.20 18.68 13.92
N GLY A 139 22.25 19.89 13.40
CA GLY A 139 23.08 20.95 13.94
C GLY A 139 22.50 21.57 15.22
N GLU A 140 23.24 22.48 15.86
CA GLU A 140 22.79 23.21 17.07
C GLU A 140 21.49 24.01 16.83
N ASP A 141 21.18 24.34 15.58
CA ASP A 141 19.96 25.04 15.16
C ASP A 141 18.79 24.09 14.86
N GLY A 142 18.94 22.79 15.13
CA GLY A 142 17.93 21.74 14.85
C GLY A 142 17.74 21.41 13.36
N LYS A 143 18.61 21.90 12.49
CA LYS A 143 18.51 21.62 11.05
C LYS A 143 19.40 20.45 10.64
N PRO A 144 18.94 19.66 9.65
CA PRO A 144 19.72 18.58 9.07
C PRO A 144 21.07 19.07 8.52
N THR A 145 22.14 18.34 8.82
CA THR A 145 23.51 18.65 8.39
C THR A 145 24.24 17.40 7.95
N GLY A 146 25.29 17.58 7.15
CA GLY A 146 26.11 16.48 6.63
C GLY A 146 25.41 15.65 5.55
N THR A 147 25.98 14.49 5.28
CA THR A 147 25.46 13.57 4.26
C THR A 147 24.43 12.64 4.89
N ALA A 148 23.28 12.49 4.23
CA ALA A 148 22.26 11.53 4.64
C ALA A 148 22.76 10.08 4.48
N ARG A 149 22.36 9.21 5.41
CA ARG A 149 22.37 7.76 5.23
C ARG A 149 20.99 7.33 4.76
N THR A 150 20.93 6.43 3.81
CA THR A 150 19.68 5.88 3.30
C THR A 150 19.51 4.47 3.85
N ASP A 151 18.28 4.04 4.05
CA ASP A 151 17.92 2.70 4.46
C ASP A 151 18.34 1.63 3.43
N HIS A 152 18.23 0.37 3.84
CA HIS A 152 18.51 -0.80 3.01
C HIS A 152 17.23 -1.57 2.66
N LYS A 153 16.06 -1.01 2.90
CA LYS A 153 14.80 -1.70 2.64
C LYS A 153 14.63 -2.01 1.15
N VAL A 154 14.43 -3.27 0.84
CA VAL A 154 14.35 -3.76 -0.54
C VAL A 154 13.09 -3.27 -1.24
N GLY A 155 11.97 -3.14 -0.51
CA GLY A 155 10.68 -2.70 -1.03
C GLY A 155 9.51 -3.01 -0.09
N PHE A 156 8.30 -2.85 -0.60
CA PHE A 156 7.07 -2.89 0.18
C PHE A 156 6.01 -3.74 -0.52
N CYS A 157 5.32 -4.58 0.25
CA CYS A 157 4.07 -5.22 -0.11
C CYS A 157 2.95 -4.28 0.31
N ILE A 158 2.37 -3.56 -0.62
CA ILE A 158 1.40 -2.48 -0.35
C ILE A 158 0.00 -3.07 -0.23
N TYR A 159 -0.64 -2.90 0.93
CA TYR A 159 -1.99 -3.43 1.19
C TYR A 159 -2.67 -2.69 2.36
N ASP A 160 -3.98 -2.82 2.47
CA ASP A 160 -4.79 -2.24 3.54
C ASP A 160 -4.55 -2.95 4.87
N PHE A 161 -3.46 -2.57 5.59
CA PHE A 161 -3.10 -3.22 6.84
C PHE A 161 -4.02 -2.82 7.99
N LYS A 162 -4.28 -1.52 8.13
CA LYS A 162 -5.15 -0.98 9.17
C LYS A 162 -5.85 0.29 8.71
N ARG A 163 -7.02 0.55 9.28
CA ARG A 163 -7.70 1.82 9.06
C ARG A 163 -6.95 2.96 9.75
N ALA A 164 -6.76 4.06 9.03
CA ALA A 164 -6.21 5.30 9.59
C ALA A 164 -7.34 6.14 10.23
N ASP A 165 -6.98 6.98 11.20
CA ASP A 165 -7.94 7.88 11.86
C ASP A 165 -7.97 9.24 11.14
N VAL A 166 -8.36 9.20 9.86
CA VAL A 166 -8.48 10.38 8.99
C VAL A 166 -9.92 10.62 8.51
N GLY A 167 -10.87 9.89 9.05
CA GLY A 167 -12.31 10.12 8.86
C GLY A 167 -12.86 9.86 7.46
N MET A 168 -12.14 9.14 6.61
CA MET A 168 -12.50 8.86 5.20
C MET A 168 -12.39 7.39 4.84
N GLY A 169 -12.88 7.04 3.65
CA GLY A 169 -12.79 5.70 3.06
C GLY A 169 -13.77 4.67 3.64
N PRO A 170 -13.79 3.46 3.07
CA PRO A 170 -14.67 2.37 3.50
C PRO A 170 -14.23 1.77 4.83
N ASP A 171 -15.16 1.09 5.52
CA ASP A 171 -14.88 0.40 6.78
C ASP A 171 -14.11 -0.92 6.59
N GLU A 172 -14.25 -1.54 5.42
CA GLU A 172 -13.63 -2.82 5.08
C GLU A 172 -12.45 -2.63 4.12
N PRO A 173 -11.37 -3.41 4.26
CA PRO A 173 -10.22 -3.33 3.37
C PRO A 173 -10.57 -3.82 1.96
N VAL A 174 -9.96 -3.24 0.94
CA VAL A 174 -10.09 -3.64 -0.47
C VAL A 174 -8.87 -4.44 -0.94
N TYR A 175 -7.68 -4.04 -0.49
CA TYR A 175 -6.42 -4.65 -0.91
C TYR A 175 -5.87 -5.57 0.18
N PRO A 176 -6.04 -6.92 0.03
CA PRO A 176 -5.49 -7.86 0.98
C PRO A 176 -4.00 -8.11 0.71
N ARG A 177 -3.26 -8.56 1.73
CA ARG A 177 -1.84 -8.92 1.63
C ARG A 177 -1.54 -9.99 0.57
N GLU A 178 -2.48 -10.88 0.29
CA GLU A 178 -2.38 -11.92 -0.73
C GLU A 178 -2.15 -11.35 -2.13
N GLY A 179 -2.52 -10.09 -2.38
CA GLY A 179 -2.27 -9.38 -3.62
C GLY A 179 -0.79 -9.21 -3.97
N CYS A 180 0.10 -9.27 -2.97
CA CYS A 180 1.55 -9.29 -3.17
C CYS A 180 2.09 -10.62 -3.72
N GLY A 181 1.23 -11.62 -3.87
CA GLY A 181 1.48 -12.87 -4.56
C GLY A 181 2.52 -13.77 -3.89
N ARG A 182 2.97 -14.77 -4.64
CA ARG A 182 4.00 -15.76 -4.29
C ARG A 182 5.09 -15.77 -5.35
N GLU A 183 6.16 -16.53 -5.14
CA GLU A 183 7.31 -16.60 -6.04
C GLU A 183 6.93 -16.97 -7.49
N ASP A 184 5.95 -17.86 -7.66
CA ASP A 184 5.45 -18.33 -8.94
C ASP A 184 4.33 -17.46 -9.55
N SER A 185 3.93 -16.37 -8.90
CA SER A 185 2.91 -15.46 -9.42
C SER A 185 3.37 -14.81 -10.73
N THR A 186 2.41 -14.64 -11.63
CA THR A 186 2.60 -13.95 -12.91
C THR A 186 1.79 -12.66 -13.00
N HIS A 187 0.92 -12.42 -12.02
CA HIS A 187 0.11 -11.22 -11.87
C HIS A 187 0.03 -10.86 -10.39
N LEU A 188 0.11 -9.57 -10.07
CA LEU A 188 -0.02 -9.02 -8.72
C LEU A 188 -1.01 -7.87 -8.73
N VAL A 189 -1.73 -7.69 -7.61
CA VAL A 189 -2.59 -6.53 -7.38
C VAL A 189 -2.29 -6.02 -5.98
N MET A 190 -1.63 -4.89 -5.90
CA MET A 190 -1.30 -4.21 -4.65
C MET A 190 -2.00 -2.85 -4.60
N GLY A 191 -2.28 -2.34 -3.43
CA GLY A 191 -2.91 -1.04 -3.35
C GLY A 191 -3.15 -0.56 -1.94
N LEU A 192 -3.67 0.67 -1.86
CA LEU A 192 -4.02 1.32 -0.60
C LEU A 192 -5.29 2.13 -0.81
N THR A 193 -6.35 1.75 -0.13
CA THR A 193 -7.66 2.40 -0.20
C THR A 193 -7.63 3.75 0.53
N PRO A 194 -8.40 4.77 0.09
CA PRO A 194 -8.58 6.00 0.87
C PRO A 194 -8.93 5.73 2.33
N GLY A 195 -8.21 6.37 3.26
CA GLY A 195 -8.40 6.18 4.69
C GLY A 195 -7.78 4.91 5.28
N TRP A 196 -7.05 4.13 4.48
CA TRP A 196 -6.30 2.97 4.95
C TRP A 196 -4.81 3.24 4.98
N ALA A 197 -4.11 2.47 5.80
CA ALA A 197 -2.69 2.57 6.03
C ALA A 197 -1.98 1.25 5.77
N ASP A 198 -0.87 1.34 5.04
CA ASP A 198 0.15 0.31 4.96
C ASP A 198 1.14 0.50 6.12
N HIS A 199 1.42 -0.54 6.89
CA HIS A 199 2.19 -0.43 8.13
C HIS A 199 3.23 -1.54 8.26
N TYR A 200 4.43 -1.16 8.64
CA TYR A 200 5.58 -2.04 8.85
C TYR A 200 6.11 -1.86 10.27
N ASN A 201 6.08 -2.94 11.06
CA ASN A 201 6.64 -2.94 12.40
C ASN A 201 8.18 -2.86 12.37
N TRP A 202 8.76 -2.30 13.40
CA TRP A 202 10.20 -2.12 13.56
C TRP A 202 11.02 -3.41 13.52
N ASP A 203 10.45 -4.55 13.91
CA ASP A 203 11.11 -5.86 13.97
C ASP A 203 11.12 -6.63 12.63
N LEU A 204 10.54 -6.03 11.57
CA LEU A 204 10.56 -6.64 10.24
C LEU A 204 11.95 -6.52 9.59
N PRO A 205 12.40 -7.54 8.83
CA PRO A 205 13.65 -7.49 8.11
C PRO A 205 13.78 -6.24 7.22
N GLY A 206 14.95 -5.59 7.29
CA GLY A 206 15.25 -4.40 6.50
C GLY A 206 14.62 -3.09 6.98
N GLN A 207 13.78 -3.11 8.03
CA GLN A 207 13.18 -1.91 8.61
C GLN A 207 14.18 -1.18 9.51
N SER A 208 15.34 -0.77 8.96
CA SER A 208 16.46 -0.25 9.74
C SER A 208 17.41 0.62 8.92
N ILE A 209 18.16 1.47 9.61
CA ILE A 209 19.26 2.27 9.06
C ILE A 209 20.52 1.99 9.87
N ASP A 210 21.66 1.84 9.18
CA ASP A 210 22.97 1.68 9.80
C ASP A 210 23.39 2.96 10.55
N ILE A 211 23.80 2.80 11.83
CA ILE A 211 24.31 3.88 12.68
C ILE A 211 25.77 3.68 13.11
N ASP A 212 26.50 2.78 12.46
CA ASP A 212 27.91 2.57 12.74
C ASP A 212 28.74 3.84 12.52
N GLY A 213 29.61 4.12 13.50
CA GLY A 213 30.48 5.31 13.43
C GLY A 213 29.78 6.64 13.61
N LEU A 214 28.47 6.67 13.87
CA LEU A 214 27.80 7.91 14.28
C LEU A 214 28.21 8.29 15.70
N ALA A 215 28.48 9.57 15.94
CA ALA A 215 28.71 10.12 17.26
C ALA A 215 27.42 10.16 18.08
N ASP A 216 27.55 10.32 19.40
CA ASP A 216 26.40 10.71 20.22
C ASP A 216 25.95 12.12 19.82
N GLY A 217 24.64 12.35 19.73
CA GLY A 217 24.06 13.61 19.25
C GLY A 217 22.63 13.46 18.78
N ASP A 218 22.10 14.52 18.21
CA ASP A 218 20.73 14.58 17.70
C ASP A 218 20.68 14.25 16.20
N TYR A 219 19.69 13.49 15.83
CA TYR A 219 19.50 12.98 14.48
C TYR A 219 18.03 13.07 14.08
N ARG A 220 17.78 13.10 12.77
CA ARG A 220 16.45 13.05 12.14
C ARG A 220 16.37 11.89 11.17
N ILE A 221 15.30 11.09 11.28
CA ILE A 221 14.89 10.14 10.25
C ILE A 221 13.76 10.80 9.45
N PHE A 222 13.99 11.00 8.17
CA PHE A 222 12.96 11.35 7.21
C PHE A 222 12.31 10.09 6.67
N ALA A 223 10.99 10.10 6.51
CA ALA A 223 10.24 9.15 5.70
C ALA A 223 9.69 9.89 4.49
N VAL A 224 9.99 9.42 3.28
CA VAL A 224 9.59 10.05 2.01
C VAL A 224 8.85 9.03 1.17
N ALA A 225 7.55 9.22 0.99
CA ALA A 225 6.75 8.44 0.05
C ALA A 225 7.06 8.90 -1.36
N ASP A 226 7.11 7.97 -2.30
CA ASP A 226 7.37 8.21 -3.72
C ASP A 226 8.42 9.29 -4.03
N GLU A 227 9.60 9.21 -3.38
CA GLU A 227 10.71 10.17 -3.57
C GLU A 227 11.07 10.38 -5.04
N GLY A 228 10.83 9.38 -5.88
CA GLY A 228 11.15 9.41 -7.32
C GLY A 228 10.08 10.05 -8.20
N GLY A 229 8.91 10.41 -7.67
CA GLY A 229 7.76 10.86 -8.47
C GLY A 229 7.33 9.79 -9.47
N THR A 230 7.27 8.55 -9.03
CA THR A 230 6.99 7.36 -9.85
C THR A 230 5.50 7.21 -10.12
N PHE A 231 4.68 7.67 -9.17
CA PHE A 231 3.23 7.52 -9.18
C PHE A 231 2.53 8.87 -9.40
N GLN A 232 1.29 8.81 -9.89
CA GLN A 232 0.43 9.98 -9.95
C GLN A 232 -0.36 10.10 -8.65
N GLU A 233 -0.31 11.28 -8.03
CA GLU A 233 -0.94 11.61 -6.76
C GLU A 233 -1.67 12.96 -6.85
N GLU A 234 -2.59 13.25 -5.93
CA GLU A 234 -3.26 14.55 -5.87
C GLU A 234 -2.26 15.67 -5.60
N THR A 235 -1.34 15.42 -4.67
CA THR A 235 -0.22 16.32 -4.35
C THR A 235 1.00 15.51 -3.93
N THR A 236 2.18 16.09 -4.04
CA THR A 236 3.44 15.55 -3.54
C THR A 236 4.05 16.44 -2.45
N ASP A 237 3.36 17.51 -2.06
CA ASP A 237 3.85 18.49 -1.09
C ASP A 237 3.86 17.92 0.35
N ASN A 238 3.11 16.84 0.60
CA ASN A 238 2.95 16.14 1.88
C ASN A 238 3.61 14.75 1.91
N ASN A 239 4.36 14.36 0.87
CA ASN A 239 5.04 13.06 0.75
C ASN A 239 6.21 12.89 1.72
N GLN A 240 6.47 13.85 2.62
CA GLN A 240 7.58 13.76 3.55
C GLN A 240 7.16 14.11 4.98
N THR A 241 7.63 13.28 5.90
CA THR A 241 7.59 13.54 7.33
C THR A 241 8.91 13.13 7.99
N TRP A 242 9.02 13.28 9.30
CA TRP A 242 10.26 12.99 10.01
C TRP A 242 10.02 12.70 11.51
N VAL A 243 11.04 12.13 12.14
CA VAL A 243 11.17 12.02 13.59
C VAL A 243 12.58 12.36 14.00
N ASP A 244 12.72 13.17 15.05
CA ASP A 244 13.99 13.46 15.70
C ASP A 244 14.26 12.46 16.83
N PHE A 245 15.52 12.15 17.06
CA PHE A 245 15.92 11.33 18.20
C PHE A 245 17.35 11.69 18.65
N ALA A 246 17.58 11.58 19.97
CA ALA A 246 18.90 11.65 20.53
C ALA A 246 19.55 10.25 20.54
N LEU A 247 20.72 10.12 19.92
CA LEU A 247 21.54 8.92 19.94
C LEU A 247 22.62 9.09 21.01
N SER A 248 22.74 8.13 21.91
CA SER A 248 23.72 8.14 22.99
C SER A 248 24.35 6.77 23.22
N THR A 249 25.50 6.75 23.87
CA THR A 249 26.19 5.51 24.26
C THR A 249 26.22 5.42 25.79
N ASP A 250 25.70 4.31 26.33
CA ASP A 250 25.73 4.09 27.78
C ASP A 250 27.13 3.69 28.29
N GLY A 251 27.29 3.60 29.61
CA GLY A 251 28.55 3.21 30.25
C GLY A 251 29.02 1.77 29.96
N GLN A 252 28.21 0.97 29.28
CA GLN A 252 28.49 -0.40 28.86
C GLN A 252 28.76 -0.50 27.34
N GLY A 253 28.66 0.63 26.62
CA GLY A 253 28.85 0.68 25.17
C GLY A 253 27.62 0.34 24.34
N ASN A 254 26.42 0.28 24.95
CA ASN A 254 25.18 0.10 24.20
C ASN A 254 24.73 1.43 23.60
N ARG A 255 24.21 1.39 22.38
CA ARG A 255 23.60 2.55 21.73
C ARG A 255 22.14 2.65 22.19
N LEU A 256 21.70 3.87 22.45
CA LEU A 256 20.33 4.18 22.89
C LEU A 256 19.77 5.26 21.99
N ALA A 257 18.52 5.10 21.53
CA ALA A 257 17.77 6.10 20.78
C ALA A 257 16.61 6.60 21.66
N LEU A 258 16.55 7.90 21.88
CA LEU A 258 15.46 8.55 22.63
C LEU A 258 14.69 9.46 21.67
N LEU A 259 13.42 9.18 21.50
CA LEU A 259 12.50 9.96 20.66
C LEU A 259 12.44 11.43 21.08
N GLY A 260 12.46 12.32 20.10
CA GLY A 260 12.33 13.77 20.21
C GLY A 260 11.08 14.30 19.53
N GLU A 261 11.22 15.37 18.77
CA GLU A 261 10.15 16.01 18.01
C GLU A 261 9.73 15.16 16.80
N VAL A 262 8.50 15.34 16.33
CA VAL A 262 7.97 14.67 15.14
C VAL A 262 7.48 15.68 14.11
N GLY A 263 7.56 15.28 12.86
CA GLY A 263 7.05 16.04 11.72
C GLY A 263 5.52 15.96 11.56
N PRO A 264 5.01 16.48 10.45
CA PRO A 264 3.58 16.43 10.15
C PRO A 264 3.08 15.00 10.05
N SER A 265 1.82 14.81 10.42
CA SER A 265 1.05 13.57 10.24
C SER A 265 -0.16 13.88 9.35
N PRO A 266 -0.70 12.88 8.62
CA PRO A 266 -1.97 13.04 7.91
C PRO A 266 -3.09 13.39 8.89
N GLU A 267 -3.96 14.34 8.49
CA GLU A 267 -5.12 14.83 9.26
C GLU A 267 -6.41 14.12 8.82
#